data_21cf2a3eb937388e84d0df479b3f5d1b
#
_entry.id   21cf2a3eb937388e84d0df479b3f5d1b
#
_cell.length_a   1.000
_cell.length_b   1.000
_cell.length_c   1.000
_cell.angle_alpha   90.00
_cell.angle_beta   90.00
_cell.angle_gamma   90.00
#
_symmetry.space_group_name_H-M   'P 1'
#
loop_
_entity.id
_entity.type
_entity.pdbx_description
1 polymer ?
#
loop_
_entity_poly.entity_id
_entity_poly.type
_entity_poly.pdbx_seq_one_letter_code
_entity_poly.pdbx_strand_id
1 'polypeptide(L)'
;MPEGAAAGARLTMSFGTAAAGAFDHVVRDSRSGRRPGQAGRFVNIFTARQRKEAEMMEEKIEKLKQWIAESGNIVFFGGAGVSTESGVPDFRSQDGLYNQQYDYPPETILSHTFFTRMPEEFFRFYKNKILMDGKKVLPNRAHYALAKLEQEGKLKAVVTQNIDGLHQDAGSREVLEVHGSCRRNHCMKCGAFYTEEEILRQMKAPVPRCPKCGGIIKPDVVLYEESLDMDVMSKAIRYISQADMLIIGGTSLVVYPAAGFVDYYQGHKLVLINKSSTSRDSQADLVISDSIGKVLGEAVGV
;
A
#
# COMPACT_ATOMS: atom_id res chain seq x y z
N MET A 1 9.89 35.53 51.35
CA MET A 1 9.35 34.69 52.43
C MET A 1 7.84 34.63 52.30
N PRO A 2 7.14 33.49 52.40
CA PRO A 2 7.58 32.08 52.43
C PRO A 2 7.15 31.33 51.17
N GLU A 3 7.84 30.32 50.65
CA GLU A 3 7.82 28.87 50.93
C GLU A 3 6.46 28.16 50.82
N GLY A 4 6.40 27.26 49.87
CA GLY A 4 5.33 26.27 49.73
C GLY A 4 5.75 25.13 48.81
N ALA A 5 6.32 24.07 49.42
CA ALA A 5 6.73 22.85 48.79
C ALA A 5 5.54 22.01 48.32
N ALA A 6 5.63 21.33 47.17
CA ALA A 6 4.75 20.23 46.84
C ALA A 6 5.55 19.07 46.21
N ALA A 7 5.34 17.92 46.81
CA ALA A 7 6.04 16.67 46.67
C ALA A 7 5.92 16.01 45.31
N GLY A 8 7.01 15.41 44.83
CA GLY A 8 7.05 14.52 43.69
C GLY A 8 6.56 13.13 44.07
N ALA A 9 5.74 12.54 43.22
CA ALA A 9 5.43 11.11 43.18
C ALA A 9 6.11 10.45 41.98
N ARG A 10 7.20 9.72 42.24
CA ARG A 10 7.81 8.81 41.27
C ARG A 10 6.97 7.54 41.18
N LEU A 11 6.44 7.22 40.01
CA LEU A 11 5.91 5.88 39.71
C LEU A 11 7.00 5.08 39.00
N THR A 12 7.54 4.09 39.70
CA THR A 12 8.40 3.05 39.15
C THR A 12 7.51 1.95 38.59
N MET A 13 7.55 1.69 37.27
CA MET A 13 6.97 0.49 36.69
C MET A 13 8.05 -0.58 36.57
N SER A 14 7.83 -1.70 37.26
CA SER A 14 8.63 -2.92 37.12
C SER A 14 8.14 -3.77 35.98
N PHE A 15 9.07 -4.25 35.16
CA PHE A 15 8.80 -5.26 34.11
C PHE A 15 8.61 -6.62 34.78
N GLY A 16 7.42 -7.21 34.56
CA GLY A 16 7.14 -8.60 34.90
C GLY A 16 6.85 -9.39 33.62
N THR A 17 7.73 -10.33 33.31
CA THR A 17 7.50 -11.38 32.31
C THR A 17 6.43 -12.34 32.83
N ALA A 18 5.38 -12.60 32.05
CA ALA A 18 4.43 -13.68 32.34
C ALA A 18 4.12 -14.50 31.08
N ALA A 19 4.31 -15.77 31.24
CA ALA A 19 4.11 -16.84 30.26
C ALA A 19 2.63 -17.09 29.96
N ALA A 20 2.43 -17.78 28.83
CA ALA A 20 1.15 -18.29 28.35
C ALA A 20 0.41 -19.12 29.41
N GLY A 21 -0.88 -18.82 29.57
CA GLY A 21 -1.80 -19.64 30.35
C GLY A 21 -3.23 -19.26 30.01
N ALA A 22 -3.92 -20.18 29.35
CA ALA A 22 -5.35 -20.09 29.11
C ALA A 22 -6.11 -20.11 30.45
N PHE A 23 -6.93 -19.08 30.68
CA PHE A 23 -7.92 -19.12 31.76
C PHE A 23 -9.30 -18.85 31.19
N ASP A 24 -10.09 -19.92 31.19
CA ASP A 24 -11.55 -19.89 31.09
C ASP A 24 -12.13 -19.16 32.31
N HIS A 25 -12.62 -17.95 32.14
CA HIS A 25 -13.46 -17.30 33.12
C HIS A 25 -14.93 -17.43 32.71
N VAL A 26 -15.58 -18.45 33.26
CA VAL A 26 -17.04 -18.54 33.30
C VAL A 26 -17.56 -17.51 34.30
N VAL A 27 -18.02 -16.39 33.83
CA VAL A 27 -18.83 -15.45 34.63
C VAL A 27 -20.23 -16.02 34.72
N ARG A 28 -20.60 -16.53 35.91
CA ARG A 28 -21.99 -16.90 36.25
C ARG A 28 -22.78 -15.61 36.51
N ASP A 29 -23.54 -15.19 35.52
CA ASP A 29 -24.62 -14.21 35.73
C ASP A 29 -25.89 -14.98 36.16
N SER A 30 -26.29 -14.80 37.42
CA SER A 30 -27.39 -15.51 38.10
C SER A 30 -28.71 -14.75 38.00
N ARG A 31 -29.03 -14.13 36.88
CA ARG A 31 -30.37 -13.52 36.63
C ARG A 31 -30.74 -13.47 35.16
N SER A 32 -31.02 -14.57 34.50
CA SER A 32 -32.01 -14.64 33.41
C SER A 32 -32.26 -16.11 33.05
N GLY A 33 -33.53 -16.55 33.11
CA GLY A 33 -33.95 -17.90 32.80
C GLY A 33 -33.89 -18.25 31.32
N ARG A 34 -32.71 -18.28 30.72
CA ARG A 34 -32.48 -18.80 29.37
C ARG A 34 -32.06 -20.25 29.42
N ARG A 35 -32.79 -21.10 28.69
CA ARG A 35 -32.51 -22.55 28.60
C ARG A 35 -31.10 -22.81 28.05
N PRO A 36 -30.33 -23.79 28.60
CA PRO A 36 -28.93 -24.07 28.23
C PRO A 36 -28.67 -24.44 26.75
N GLY A 37 -29.72 -24.69 25.96
CA GLY A 37 -29.59 -25.15 24.57
C GLY A 37 -29.34 -24.06 23.53
N GLN A 38 -29.57 -22.77 23.84
CA GLN A 38 -29.45 -21.73 22.83
C GLN A 38 -28.03 -21.15 22.70
N ALA A 39 -27.27 -21.06 23.77
CA ALA A 39 -25.90 -20.55 23.74
C ALA A 39 -24.96 -21.50 22.97
N GLY A 40 -25.08 -22.81 23.14
CA GLY A 40 -24.27 -23.79 22.40
C GLY A 40 -24.55 -23.81 20.88
N ARG A 41 -25.79 -23.48 20.50
CA ARG A 41 -26.18 -23.44 19.08
C ARG A 41 -25.59 -22.21 18.34
N PHE A 42 -25.49 -21.07 19.01
CA PHE A 42 -24.87 -19.87 18.44
C PHE A 42 -23.35 -20.01 18.30
N VAL A 43 -22.67 -20.61 19.27
CA VAL A 43 -21.22 -20.86 19.18
C VAL A 43 -20.90 -21.85 18.05
N ASN A 44 -21.70 -22.91 17.89
CA ASN A 44 -21.50 -23.87 16.79
C ASN A 44 -21.79 -23.30 15.40
N ILE A 45 -22.76 -22.40 15.27
CA ILE A 45 -23.04 -21.73 13.98
C ILE A 45 -21.92 -20.76 13.62
N PHE A 46 -21.40 -20.00 14.58
CA PHE A 46 -20.30 -19.05 14.35
C PHE A 46 -19.02 -19.77 13.93
N THR A 47 -18.66 -20.85 14.60
CA THR A 47 -17.49 -21.68 14.25
C THR A 47 -17.64 -22.42 12.91
N ALA A 48 -18.84 -22.89 12.56
CA ALA A 48 -19.11 -23.51 11.27
C ALA A 48 -19.00 -22.50 10.10
N ARG A 49 -19.48 -21.29 10.31
CA ARG A 49 -19.35 -20.21 9.32
C ARG A 49 -17.89 -19.83 9.09
N GLN A 50 -17.11 -19.67 10.16
CA GLN A 50 -15.68 -19.35 10.06
C GLN A 50 -14.89 -20.45 9.36
N ARG A 51 -15.19 -21.73 9.61
CA ARG A 51 -14.58 -22.84 8.89
C ARG A 51 -14.87 -22.78 7.40
N LYS A 52 -16.12 -22.57 7.02
CA LYS A 52 -16.51 -22.46 5.62
C LYS A 52 -15.84 -21.27 4.91
N GLU A 53 -15.72 -20.12 5.60
CA GLU A 53 -15.01 -18.95 5.07
C GLU A 53 -13.51 -19.24 4.88
N ALA A 54 -12.88 -19.98 5.80
CA ALA A 54 -11.49 -20.41 5.69
C ALA A 54 -11.29 -21.42 4.54
N GLU A 55 -12.14 -22.43 4.41
CA GLU A 55 -12.12 -23.39 3.30
C GLU A 55 -12.27 -22.70 1.95
N MET A 56 -13.21 -21.79 1.82
CA MET A 56 -13.39 -20.98 0.60
C MET A 56 -12.17 -20.11 0.27
N MET A 57 -11.48 -19.61 1.29
CA MET A 57 -10.24 -18.81 1.08
C MET A 57 -9.11 -19.72 0.59
N GLU A 58 -8.95 -20.89 1.19
CA GLU A 58 -7.95 -21.88 0.77
C GLU A 58 -8.16 -22.32 -0.67
N GLU A 59 -9.41 -22.64 -1.06
CA GLU A 59 -9.76 -22.96 -2.46
C GLU A 59 -9.37 -21.86 -3.43
N LYS A 60 -9.59 -20.59 -3.07
CA LYS A 60 -9.21 -19.43 -3.90
C LYS A 60 -7.69 -19.29 -4.03
N ILE A 61 -6.96 -19.53 -2.96
CA ILE A 61 -5.49 -19.47 -2.98
C ILE A 61 -4.93 -20.62 -3.83
N GLU A 62 -5.48 -21.83 -3.71
CA GLU A 62 -5.07 -22.96 -4.55
C GLU A 62 -5.36 -22.69 -6.04
N LYS A 63 -6.51 -22.12 -6.35
CA LYS A 63 -6.83 -21.67 -7.73
C LYS A 63 -5.82 -20.64 -8.23
N LEU A 64 -5.43 -19.67 -7.39
CA LEU A 64 -4.41 -18.68 -7.73
C LEU A 64 -3.06 -19.35 -8.01
N LYS A 65 -2.61 -20.29 -7.17
CA LYS A 65 -1.39 -21.08 -7.37
C LYS A 65 -1.41 -21.83 -8.70
N GLN A 66 -2.51 -22.50 -9.00
CA GLN A 66 -2.69 -23.20 -10.27
C GLN A 66 -2.56 -22.23 -11.44
N TRP A 67 -3.26 -21.11 -11.41
CA TRP A 67 -3.21 -20.12 -12.50
C TRP A 67 -1.82 -19.51 -12.67
N ILE A 68 -1.10 -19.23 -11.58
CA ILE A 68 0.31 -18.79 -11.62
C ILE A 68 1.19 -19.88 -12.25
N ALA A 69 0.96 -21.16 -11.91
CA ALA A 69 1.73 -22.27 -12.49
C ALA A 69 1.53 -22.39 -14.00
N GLU A 70 0.30 -22.25 -14.48
CA GLU A 70 -0.10 -22.36 -15.87
C GLU A 70 0.28 -21.14 -16.72
N SER A 71 0.51 -19.97 -16.12
CA SER A 71 0.73 -18.71 -16.82
C SER A 71 2.22 -18.46 -17.07
N GLY A 72 2.52 -17.92 -18.24
CA GLY A 72 3.87 -17.56 -18.68
C GLY A 72 4.05 -16.06 -18.95
N ASN A 73 2.97 -15.29 -18.96
CA ASN A 73 2.97 -13.86 -19.20
C ASN A 73 2.07 -13.14 -18.18
N ILE A 74 2.49 -13.14 -16.92
CA ILE A 74 1.77 -12.49 -15.81
C ILE A 74 2.15 -11.01 -15.79
N VAL A 75 1.15 -10.14 -15.61
CA VAL A 75 1.36 -8.72 -15.31
C VAL A 75 0.68 -8.41 -13.98
N PHE A 76 1.34 -7.62 -13.16
CA PHE A 76 0.79 -7.11 -11.91
C PHE A 76 0.44 -5.64 -12.04
N PHE A 77 -0.76 -5.23 -11.60
CA PHE A 77 -1.18 -3.84 -11.49
C PHE A 77 -1.52 -3.51 -10.03
N GLY A 78 -0.78 -2.58 -9.42
CA GLY A 78 -0.88 -2.30 -8.00
C GLY A 78 -0.99 -0.84 -7.62
N GLY A 79 -1.46 -0.61 -6.38
CA GLY A 79 -1.55 0.70 -5.74
C GLY A 79 -1.09 0.69 -4.29
N ALA A 80 -1.42 1.75 -3.54
CA ALA A 80 -0.90 2.01 -2.20
C ALA A 80 -1.17 0.89 -1.18
N GLY A 81 -2.26 0.13 -1.35
CA GLY A 81 -2.57 -1.02 -0.51
C GLY A 81 -1.52 -2.14 -0.54
N VAL A 82 -0.64 -2.19 -1.56
CA VAL A 82 0.49 -3.12 -1.61
C VAL A 82 1.51 -2.82 -0.52
N SER A 83 1.71 -1.55 -0.21
CA SER A 83 2.74 -1.07 0.73
C SER A 83 2.23 -0.89 2.17
N THR A 84 0.92 -1.10 2.43
CA THR A 84 0.37 -0.95 3.80
C THR A 84 0.98 -1.95 4.79
N GLU A 85 1.28 -3.17 4.37
CA GLU A 85 1.96 -4.18 5.21
C GLU A 85 3.45 -3.86 5.44
N SER A 86 3.99 -2.89 4.72
CA SER A 86 5.31 -2.29 4.94
C SER A 86 5.27 -1.08 5.90
N GLY A 87 4.07 -0.65 6.31
CA GLY A 87 3.88 0.51 7.18
C GLY A 87 3.79 1.84 6.44
N VAL A 88 3.64 1.82 5.09
CA VAL A 88 3.31 3.01 4.29
C VAL A 88 1.79 3.20 4.32
N PRO A 89 1.28 4.35 4.78
CA PRO A 89 -0.17 4.59 4.76
C PRO A 89 -0.68 4.68 3.32
N ASP A 90 -1.83 4.10 3.06
CA ASP A 90 -2.52 4.37 1.82
C ASP A 90 -3.25 5.73 1.85
N PHE A 91 -3.92 6.07 0.75
CA PHE A 91 -4.59 7.37 0.66
C PHE A 91 -6.04 7.34 1.16
N ARG A 92 -6.78 6.24 1.03
CA ARG A 92 -8.25 6.20 1.09
C ARG A 92 -8.84 5.28 2.14
N SER A 93 -8.06 4.36 2.74
CA SER A 93 -8.56 3.53 3.85
C SER A 93 -8.97 4.38 5.05
N GLN A 94 -9.60 3.79 6.03
CA GLN A 94 -10.05 4.49 7.23
C GLN A 94 -8.91 5.26 7.91
N ASP A 95 -7.70 4.70 7.93
CA ASP A 95 -6.48 5.31 8.48
C ASP A 95 -5.63 6.01 7.40
N GLY A 96 -6.14 6.10 6.17
CA GLY A 96 -5.45 6.65 5.01
C GLY A 96 -5.23 8.16 5.10
N LEU A 97 -4.33 8.67 4.24
CA LEU A 97 -3.95 10.07 4.27
C LEU A 97 -5.13 11.02 4.08
N TYR A 98 -6.13 10.65 3.25
CA TYR A 98 -7.28 11.51 2.97
C TYR A 98 -8.30 11.61 4.11
N ASN A 99 -8.24 10.70 5.08
CA ASN A 99 -9.11 10.70 6.25
C ASN A 99 -8.49 11.39 7.48
N GLN A 100 -7.30 11.96 7.35
CA GLN A 100 -6.64 12.75 8.40
C GLN A 100 -7.01 14.25 8.27
N GLN A 101 -6.89 14.99 9.37
CA GLN A 101 -7.16 16.43 9.37
C GLN A 101 -5.96 17.22 8.84
N TYR A 102 -6.20 18.07 7.84
CA TYR A 102 -5.23 18.99 7.25
C TYR A 102 -5.88 20.35 6.99
N ASP A 103 -5.06 21.39 6.85
CA ASP A 103 -5.54 22.75 6.49
C ASP A 103 -6.12 22.79 5.06
N TYR A 104 -5.64 21.89 4.19
CA TYR A 104 -6.12 21.71 2.82
C TYR A 104 -6.30 20.21 2.51
N PRO A 105 -7.25 19.82 1.66
CA PRO A 105 -7.37 18.44 1.22
C PRO A 105 -6.07 17.93 0.59
N PRO A 106 -5.63 16.67 0.85
CA PRO A 106 -4.39 16.13 0.30
C PRO A 106 -4.32 16.18 -1.22
N GLU A 107 -5.43 16.01 -1.93
CA GLU A 107 -5.48 16.16 -3.39
C GLU A 107 -5.14 17.59 -3.83
N THR A 108 -5.54 18.59 -3.04
CA THR A 108 -5.18 19.99 -3.30
C THR A 108 -3.69 20.20 -3.04
N ILE A 109 -3.15 19.72 -1.90
CA ILE A 109 -1.73 19.84 -1.55
C ILE A 109 -0.84 19.18 -2.62
N LEU A 110 -1.24 18.01 -3.10
CA LEU A 110 -0.51 17.23 -4.11
C LEU A 110 -0.83 17.65 -5.55
N SER A 111 -1.32 18.87 -5.79
CA SER A 111 -1.55 19.41 -7.14
C SER A 111 -0.40 20.28 -7.63
N HIS A 112 -0.24 20.36 -8.96
CA HIS A 112 0.75 21.23 -9.61
C HIS A 112 0.54 22.70 -9.23
N THR A 113 -0.72 23.16 -9.23
CA THR A 113 -1.08 24.52 -8.84
C THR A 113 -0.65 24.84 -7.41
N PHE A 114 -0.91 23.93 -6.45
CA PHE A 114 -0.53 24.14 -5.06
C PHE A 114 1.00 24.13 -4.88
N PHE A 115 1.68 23.15 -5.49
CA PHE A 115 3.15 23.10 -5.50
C PHE A 115 3.77 24.41 -5.99
N THR A 116 3.20 25.01 -7.03
CA THR A 116 3.73 26.25 -7.61
C THR A 116 3.45 27.47 -6.74
N ARG A 117 2.26 27.55 -6.14
CA ARG A 117 1.82 28.73 -5.36
C ARG A 117 2.27 28.68 -3.90
N MET A 118 2.33 27.51 -3.31
CA MET A 118 2.60 27.28 -1.88
C MET A 118 3.67 26.19 -1.67
N PRO A 119 4.88 26.33 -2.24
CA PRO A 119 5.89 25.28 -2.20
C PRO A 119 6.32 24.90 -0.78
N GLU A 120 6.33 25.84 0.19
CA GLU A 120 6.70 25.54 1.57
C GLU A 120 5.71 24.57 2.22
N GLU A 121 4.41 24.79 2.03
CA GLU A 121 3.35 23.93 2.54
C GLU A 121 3.36 22.56 1.85
N PHE A 122 3.57 22.56 0.52
CA PHE A 122 3.75 21.31 -0.22
C PHE A 122 4.90 20.48 0.34
N PHE A 123 6.09 21.06 0.52
CA PHE A 123 7.25 20.33 1.00
C PHE A 123 7.13 19.95 2.48
N ARG A 124 6.43 20.72 3.31
CA ARG A 124 6.09 20.34 4.68
C ARG A 124 5.26 19.05 4.71
N PHE A 125 4.20 19.01 3.89
CA PHE A 125 3.35 17.81 3.75
C PHE A 125 4.14 16.64 3.16
N TYR A 126 4.84 16.88 2.05
CA TYR A 126 5.61 15.87 1.33
C TYR A 126 6.64 15.19 2.23
N LYS A 127 7.42 15.96 2.97
CA LYS A 127 8.40 15.45 3.94
C LYS A 127 7.76 14.57 5.01
N ASN A 128 6.71 15.08 5.65
CA ASN A 128 6.13 14.44 6.82
C ASN A 128 5.25 13.23 6.47
N LYS A 129 4.55 13.29 5.34
CA LYS A 129 3.52 12.30 4.98
C LYS A 129 3.93 11.37 3.86
N ILE A 130 4.67 11.85 2.88
CA ILE A 130 5.12 11.04 1.75
C ILE A 130 6.48 10.41 2.06
N LEU A 131 7.46 11.21 2.43
CA LEU A 131 8.79 10.72 2.81
C LEU A 131 8.87 10.24 4.27
N MET A 132 7.79 10.37 5.05
CA MET A 132 7.70 9.93 6.45
C MET A 132 8.93 10.32 7.28
N ASP A 133 9.41 11.57 7.11
CA ASP A 133 10.62 12.12 7.74
C ASP A 133 11.89 11.27 7.50
N GLY A 134 11.96 10.54 6.38
CA GLY A 134 13.07 9.66 6.05
C GLY A 134 13.06 8.32 6.80
N LYS A 135 11.92 7.93 7.36
CA LYS A 135 11.77 6.61 7.99
C LYS A 135 12.03 5.51 6.97
N LYS A 136 12.98 4.65 7.25
CA LYS A 136 13.26 3.52 6.37
C LYS A 136 12.10 2.52 6.40
N VAL A 137 11.56 2.23 5.22
CA VAL A 137 10.52 1.23 4.99
C VAL A 137 11.14 0.05 4.24
N LEU A 138 10.67 -1.15 4.53
CA LEU A 138 11.16 -2.38 3.89
C LEU A 138 10.05 -3.03 3.06
N PRO A 139 10.39 -3.70 1.94
CA PRO A 139 9.45 -4.50 1.18
C PRO A 139 8.75 -5.54 2.07
N ASN A 140 7.51 -5.87 1.75
CA ASN A 140 6.76 -6.96 2.39
C ASN A 140 6.65 -8.18 1.47
N ARG A 141 5.96 -9.22 1.94
CA ARG A 141 5.80 -10.48 1.22
C ARG A 141 5.22 -10.32 -0.19
N ALA A 142 4.34 -9.34 -0.45
CA ALA A 142 3.82 -9.10 -1.80
C ALA A 142 4.94 -8.68 -2.75
N HIS A 143 5.80 -7.76 -2.33
CA HIS A 143 6.91 -7.29 -3.15
C HIS A 143 7.89 -8.43 -3.46
N TYR A 144 8.26 -9.23 -2.45
CA TYR A 144 9.15 -10.39 -2.65
C TYR A 144 8.52 -11.48 -3.52
N ALA A 145 7.20 -11.72 -3.41
CA ALA A 145 6.50 -12.67 -4.26
C ALA A 145 6.54 -12.25 -5.73
N LEU A 146 6.29 -10.97 -6.02
CA LEU A 146 6.37 -10.43 -7.38
C LEU A 146 7.79 -10.51 -7.95
N ALA A 147 8.80 -10.15 -7.16
CA ALA A 147 10.20 -10.25 -7.57
C ALA A 147 10.61 -11.71 -7.86
N LYS A 148 10.14 -12.68 -7.06
CA LYS A 148 10.37 -14.11 -7.29
C LYS A 148 9.71 -14.59 -8.59
N LEU A 149 8.45 -14.22 -8.85
CA LEU A 149 7.77 -14.55 -10.10
C LEU A 149 8.49 -13.98 -11.34
N GLU A 150 9.05 -12.78 -11.22
CA GLU A 150 9.86 -12.19 -12.29
C GLU A 150 11.17 -12.97 -12.50
N GLN A 151 11.89 -13.36 -11.43
CA GLN A 151 13.09 -14.19 -11.50
C GLN A 151 12.81 -15.55 -12.12
N GLU A 152 11.65 -16.14 -11.87
CA GLU A 152 11.18 -17.38 -12.49
C GLU A 152 10.73 -17.19 -13.95
N GLY A 153 10.76 -15.97 -14.47
CA GLY A 153 10.37 -15.63 -15.85
C GLY A 153 8.87 -15.64 -16.10
N LYS A 154 8.03 -15.74 -15.06
CA LYS A 154 6.57 -15.74 -15.15
C LYS A 154 5.98 -14.33 -15.17
N LEU A 155 6.39 -13.45 -14.27
CA LEU A 155 5.97 -12.05 -14.23
C LEU A 155 6.80 -11.23 -15.23
N LYS A 156 6.13 -10.49 -16.12
CA LYS A 156 6.76 -9.69 -17.17
C LYS A 156 6.89 -8.21 -16.81
N ALA A 157 5.99 -7.70 -15.99
CA ALA A 157 6.05 -6.34 -15.49
C ALA A 157 5.24 -6.16 -14.21
N VAL A 158 5.72 -5.25 -13.37
CA VAL A 158 4.97 -4.61 -12.30
C VAL A 158 4.55 -3.23 -12.79
N VAL A 159 3.26 -2.99 -12.96
CA VAL A 159 2.69 -1.66 -13.21
C VAL A 159 2.20 -1.12 -11.88
N THR A 160 2.83 -0.08 -11.36
CA THR A 160 2.52 0.41 -10.02
C THR A 160 2.15 1.89 -10.02
N GLN A 161 1.15 2.22 -9.23
CA GLN A 161 0.78 3.60 -8.89
C GLN A 161 1.64 4.15 -7.74
N ASN A 162 2.39 3.27 -7.06
CA ASN A 162 3.23 3.65 -5.93
C ASN A 162 4.50 4.36 -6.39
N ILE A 163 4.96 5.27 -5.53
CA ILE A 163 6.14 6.10 -5.75
C ILE A 163 7.29 5.76 -4.78
N ASP A 164 7.12 4.71 -3.94
CA ASP A 164 7.99 4.37 -2.82
C ASP A 164 9.25 3.57 -3.21
N GLY A 165 9.27 2.95 -4.40
CA GLY A 165 10.38 2.14 -4.90
C GLY A 165 10.56 0.78 -4.21
N LEU A 166 9.57 0.31 -3.43
CA LEU A 166 9.67 -0.96 -2.70
C LEU A 166 9.71 -2.20 -3.60
N HIS A 167 9.12 -2.12 -4.80
CA HIS A 167 9.24 -3.20 -5.79
C HIS A 167 10.69 -3.40 -6.23
N GLN A 168 11.40 -2.31 -6.50
CA GLN A 168 12.82 -2.35 -6.87
C GLN A 168 13.67 -2.85 -5.70
N ASP A 169 13.38 -2.42 -4.48
CA ASP A 169 14.08 -2.89 -3.27
C ASP A 169 13.89 -4.38 -3.02
N ALA A 170 12.75 -4.95 -3.40
CA ALA A 170 12.49 -6.39 -3.33
C ALA A 170 13.21 -7.19 -4.43
N GLY A 171 13.76 -6.52 -5.46
CA GLY A 171 14.47 -7.13 -6.57
C GLY A 171 13.72 -7.20 -7.90
N SER A 172 12.51 -6.63 -8.00
CA SER A 172 11.82 -6.46 -9.29
C SER A 172 12.58 -5.51 -10.20
N ARG A 173 12.70 -5.85 -11.48
CA ARG A 173 13.49 -5.12 -12.49
C ARG A 173 12.61 -4.33 -13.46
N GLU A 174 11.56 -4.98 -14.00
CA GLU A 174 10.63 -4.35 -14.93
C GLU A 174 9.47 -3.73 -14.12
N VAL A 175 9.72 -2.53 -13.58
CA VAL A 175 8.76 -1.77 -12.76
C VAL A 175 8.37 -0.49 -13.48
N LEU A 176 7.10 -0.36 -13.82
CA LEU A 176 6.52 0.80 -14.50
C LEU A 176 5.81 1.67 -13.46
N GLU A 177 6.50 2.70 -13.00
CA GLU A 177 6.02 3.65 -11.99
C GLU A 177 5.15 4.73 -12.66
N VAL A 178 3.86 4.46 -12.84
CA VAL A 178 2.95 5.33 -13.62
C VAL A 178 2.72 6.70 -13.00
N HIS A 179 2.97 6.84 -11.70
CA HIS A 179 2.93 8.13 -11.01
C HIS A 179 4.32 8.67 -10.63
N GLY A 180 5.37 8.15 -11.26
CA GLY A 180 6.76 8.55 -10.99
C GLY A 180 7.31 7.97 -9.70
N SER A 181 8.30 8.65 -9.10
CA SER A 181 9.03 8.13 -7.93
C SER A 181 9.52 9.24 -7.02
N CYS A 182 9.44 9.04 -5.70
CA CYS A 182 10.06 9.93 -4.71
C CYS A 182 11.59 9.83 -4.69
N ARG A 183 12.15 8.76 -5.26
CA ARG A 183 13.61 8.52 -5.30
C ARG A 183 14.34 9.34 -6.34
N ARG A 184 13.62 9.87 -7.33
CA ARG A 184 14.16 10.74 -8.38
C ARG A 184 13.64 12.15 -8.16
N ASN A 185 14.52 13.11 -8.23
CA ASN A 185 14.17 14.53 -8.05
C ASN A 185 15.00 15.37 -9.03
N HIS A 186 14.42 16.41 -9.61
CA HIS A 186 15.08 17.23 -10.60
C HIS A 186 14.92 18.72 -10.33
N CYS A 187 15.98 19.47 -10.57
CA CYS A 187 15.90 20.92 -10.54
C CYS A 187 15.05 21.45 -11.70
N MET A 188 13.99 22.16 -11.40
CA MET A 188 13.08 22.73 -12.41
C MET A 188 13.74 23.75 -13.34
N LYS A 189 14.91 24.34 -12.95
CA LYS A 189 15.61 25.34 -13.74
C LYS A 189 16.72 24.76 -14.63
N CYS A 190 17.54 23.85 -14.10
CA CYS A 190 18.72 23.34 -14.82
C CYS A 190 18.71 21.83 -15.05
N GLY A 191 17.66 21.11 -14.67
CA GLY A 191 17.52 19.66 -14.86
C GLY A 191 18.45 18.79 -14.00
N ALA A 192 19.24 19.36 -13.10
CA ALA A 192 20.16 18.58 -12.26
C ALA A 192 19.40 17.55 -11.42
N PHE A 193 19.87 16.32 -11.43
CA PHE A 193 19.31 15.19 -10.70
C PHE A 193 19.74 15.20 -9.23
N TYR A 194 18.83 14.75 -8.35
CA TYR A 194 19.04 14.56 -6.92
C TYR A 194 18.34 13.29 -6.43
N THR A 195 18.99 12.56 -5.55
CA THR A 195 18.39 11.40 -4.88
C THR A 195 17.44 11.83 -3.75
N GLU A 196 16.62 10.88 -3.28
CA GLU A 196 15.76 11.10 -2.11
C GLU A 196 16.55 11.53 -0.87
N GLU A 197 17.70 10.87 -0.61
CA GLU A 197 18.55 11.22 0.53
C GLU A 197 19.12 12.64 0.45
N GLU A 198 19.48 13.09 -0.75
CA GLU A 198 19.96 14.45 -0.96
C GLU A 198 18.85 15.47 -0.70
N ILE A 199 17.62 15.15 -1.12
CA ILE A 199 16.45 16.00 -0.85
C ILE A 199 16.13 16.04 0.65
N LEU A 200 16.09 14.91 1.33
CA LEU A 200 15.86 14.84 2.78
C LEU A 200 16.88 15.69 3.55
N ARG A 201 18.15 15.67 3.15
CA ARG A 201 19.19 16.54 3.76
C ARG A 201 18.91 18.02 3.54
N GLN A 202 18.34 18.39 2.39
CA GLN A 202 18.01 19.78 2.09
C GLN A 202 16.70 20.25 2.73
N MET A 203 15.80 19.33 3.11
CA MET A 203 14.54 19.64 3.80
C MET A 203 14.70 20.10 5.26
N LYS A 204 15.91 20.51 5.65
CA LYS A 204 16.13 21.42 6.79
C LYS A 204 15.66 22.84 6.47
N ALA A 205 15.68 23.24 5.19
CA ALA A 205 15.05 24.45 4.67
C ALA A 205 13.59 24.14 4.25
N PRO A 206 12.69 25.13 4.25
CA PRO A 206 11.29 24.94 3.88
C PRO A 206 11.11 24.40 2.46
N VAL A 207 11.97 24.82 1.52
CA VAL A 207 11.93 24.41 0.11
C VAL A 207 13.32 23.96 -0.34
N PRO A 208 13.49 22.73 -0.86
CA PRO A 208 14.74 22.25 -1.40
C PRO A 208 15.18 23.07 -2.64
N ARG A 209 16.43 23.52 -2.65
CA ARG A 209 16.97 24.35 -3.71
C ARG A 209 18.24 23.74 -4.31
N CYS A 210 18.32 23.84 -5.62
CA CYS A 210 19.47 23.37 -6.38
C CYS A 210 20.74 24.17 -6.00
N PRO A 211 21.80 23.52 -5.51
CA PRO A 211 23.04 24.21 -5.17
C PRO A 211 23.77 24.77 -6.38
N LYS A 212 23.45 24.30 -7.61
CA LYS A 212 24.07 24.78 -8.85
C LYS A 212 23.45 26.08 -9.37
N CYS A 213 22.13 26.30 -9.20
CA CYS A 213 21.43 27.42 -9.86
C CYS A 213 20.34 28.08 -9.02
N GLY A 214 20.11 27.64 -7.77
CA GLY A 214 19.08 28.17 -6.88
C GLY A 214 17.64 27.80 -7.23
N GLY A 215 17.40 27.05 -8.31
CA GLY A 215 16.07 26.60 -8.72
C GLY A 215 15.44 25.63 -7.71
N ILE A 216 14.11 25.57 -7.66
CA ILE A 216 13.40 24.57 -6.84
C ILE A 216 13.69 23.17 -7.38
N ILE A 217 13.88 22.22 -6.48
CA ILE A 217 14.01 20.80 -6.83
C ILE A 217 12.64 20.15 -6.63
N LYS A 218 12.03 19.66 -7.73
CA LYS A 218 10.75 18.97 -7.70
C LYS A 218 10.99 17.45 -7.65
N PRO A 219 10.25 16.69 -6.81
CA PRO A 219 10.24 15.23 -6.92
C PRO A 219 9.64 14.81 -8.28
N ASP A 220 10.17 13.73 -8.82
CA ASP A 220 9.72 13.12 -10.07
C ASP A 220 8.42 12.33 -9.86
N VAL A 221 7.49 12.94 -9.14
CA VAL A 221 6.17 12.42 -8.82
C VAL A 221 5.16 13.20 -9.66
N VAL A 222 4.25 12.48 -10.32
CA VAL A 222 3.15 13.06 -11.08
C VAL A 222 2.13 13.61 -10.08
N LEU A 223 2.00 14.92 -10.04
CA LEU A 223 1.02 15.61 -9.21
C LEU A 223 -0.34 15.64 -9.92
N TYR A 224 -1.41 15.83 -9.15
CA TYR A 224 -2.70 16.19 -9.77
C TYR A 224 -2.52 17.38 -10.70
N GLU A 225 -3.27 17.42 -11.81
CA GLU A 225 -3.15 18.38 -12.92
C GLU A 225 -1.94 18.15 -13.86
N GLU A 226 -1.03 17.21 -13.54
CA GLU A 226 0.05 16.81 -14.42
C GLU A 226 -0.31 15.59 -15.27
N SER A 227 0.26 15.48 -16.45
CA SER A 227 0.08 14.32 -17.32
C SER A 227 1.00 13.17 -16.91
N LEU A 228 0.53 11.94 -17.09
CA LEU A 228 1.40 10.76 -16.99
C LEU A 228 2.45 10.77 -18.10
N ASP A 229 3.59 10.12 -17.83
CA ASP A 229 4.60 9.84 -18.85
C ASP A 229 4.01 8.91 -19.93
N MET A 230 4.01 9.40 -21.18
CA MET A 230 3.39 8.68 -22.31
C MET A 230 4.12 7.40 -22.67
N ASP A 231 5.43 7.33 -22.48
CA ASP A 231 6.23 6.12 -22.76
C ASP A 231 5.94 5.04 -21.70
N VAL A 232 5.89 5.43 -20.41
CA VAL A 232 5.52 4.53 -19.31
C VAL A 232 4.09 4.04 -19.49
N MET A 233 3.16 4.92 -19.84
CA MET A 233 1.75 4.58 -20.07
C MET A 233 1.60 3.60 -21.24
N SER A 234 2.21 3.90 -22.38
CA SER A 234 2.16 3.03 -23.58
C SER A 234 2.76 1.67 -23.32
N LYS A 235 3.86 1.62 -22.56
CA LYS A 235 4.53 0.39 -22.16
C LYS A 235 3.66 -0.44 -21.20
N ALA A 236 3.01 0.19 -20.22
CA ALA A 236 2.09 -0.46 -19.29
C ALA A 236 0.89 -1.07 -20.02
N ILE A 237 0.24 -0.32 -20.90
CA ILE A 237 -0.89 -0.80 -21.70
C ILE A 237 -0.47 -1.98 -22.57
N ARG A 238 0.71 -1.92 -23.20
CA ARG A 238 1.22 -3.04 -24.03
C ARG A 238 1.44 -4.31 -23.19
N TYR A 239 2.05 -4.22 -22.01
CA TYR A 239 2.21 -5.39 -21.15
C TYR A 239 0.85 -5.98 -20.74
N ILE A 240 -0.07 -5.13 -20.29
CA ILE A 240 -1.42 -5.55 -19.85
C ILE A 240 -2.19 -6.22 -20.99
N SER A 241 -2.16 -5.66 -22.21
CA SER A 241 -2.88 -6.21 -23.36
C SER A 241 -2.32 -7.56 -23.84
N GLN A 242 -1.06 -7.85 -23.56
CA GLN A 242 -0.40 -9.10 -23.95
C GLN A 242 -0.40 -10.15 -22.84
N ALA A 243 -0.86 -9.80 -21.64
CA ALA A 243 -0.83 -10.72 -20.49
C ALA A 243 -1.82 -11.89 -20.68
N ASP A 244 -1.37 -13.09 -20.31
CA ASP A 244 -2.25 -14.27 -20.17
C ASP A 244 -2.93 -14.31 -18.80
N MET A 245 -2.36 -13.57 -17.81
CA MET A 245 -2.90 -13.37 -16.47
C MET A 245 -2.63 -11.95 -15.98
N LEU A 246 -3.66 -11.26 -15.53
CA LEU A 246 -3.54 -9.96 -14.88
C LEU A 246 -3.91 -10.07 -13.40
N ILE A 247 -2.96 -9.75 -12.53
CA ILE A 247 -3.18 -9.66 -11.09
C ILE A 247 -3.32 -8.19 -10.71
N ILE A 248 -4.46 -7.80 -10.19
CA ILE A 248 -4.71 -6.46 -9.66
C ILE A 248 -4.72 -6.55 -8.14
N GLY A 249 -3.98 -5.68 -7.45
CA GLY A 249 -3.94 -5.73 -6.01
C GLY A 249 -3.63 -4.41 -5.31
N GLY A 250 -4.17 -4.26 -4.10
CA GLY A 250 -3.88 -3.10 -3.25
C GLY A 250 -4.30 -1.76 -3.86
N THR A 251 -5.33 -1.73 -4.71
CA THR A 251 -5.79 -0.50 -5.36
C THR A 251 -7.31 -0.38 -5.33
N SER A 252 -7.82 0.84 -5.16
CA SER A 252 -9.25 1.13 -5.25
C SER A 252 -9.77 1.27 -6.68
N LEU A 253 -8.88 1.34 -7.68
CA LEU A 253 -9.20 1.53 -9.11
C LEU A 253 -10.04 2.79 -9.41
N VAL A 254 -9.81 3.89 -8.68
CA VAL A 254 -10.55 5.15 -8.85
C VAL A 254 -9.70 6.30 -9.39
N VAL A 255 -8.37 6.14 -9.51
CA VAL A 255 -7.46 7.19 -9.99
C VAL A 255 -7.22 7.02 -11.48
N TYR A 256 -7.83 7.89 -12.28
CA TYR A 256 -7.64 7.94 -13.73
C TYR A 256 -6.49 8.89 -14.11
N PRO A 257 -5.78 8.60 -15.26
CA PRO A 257 -6.09 7.55 -16.24
C PRO A 257 -5.57 6.15 -15.87
N ALA A 258 -4.74 5.98 -14.83
CA ALA A 258 -4.09 4.71 -14.51
C ALA A 258 -5.09 3.56 -14.27
N ALA A 259 -6.21 3.82 -13.58
CA ALA A 259 -7.26 2.82 -13.36
C ALA A 259 -7.87 2.27 -14.65
N GLY A 260 -7.84 3.04 -15.75
CA GLY A 260 -8.33 2.60 -17.06
C GLY A 260 -7.39 1.65 -17.80
N PHE A 261 -6.14 1.47 -17.33
CA PHE A 261 -5.20 0.55 -18.01
C PHE A 261 -5.66 -0.90 -17.95
N VAL A 262 -6.39 -1.28 -16.92
CA VAL A 262 -6.92 -2.64 -16.75
C VAL A 262 -7.94 -3.00 -17.84
N ASP A 263 -8.58 -2.01 -18.47
CA ASP A 263 -9.56 -2.23 -19.56
C ASP A 263 -8.90 -2.74 -20.86
N TYR A 264 -7.58 -2.65 -20.98
CA TYR A 264 -6.83 -3.21 -22.11
C TYR A 264 -6.51 -4.70 -21.95
N TYR A 265 -6.79 -5.31 -20.80
CA TYR A 265 -6.62 -6.74 -20.62
C TYR A 265 -7.66 -7.52 -21.41
N GLN A 266 -7.19 -8.56 -22.16
CA GLN A 266 -8.02 -9.37 -23.05
C GLN A 266 -7.97 -10.87 -22.71
N GLY A 267 -7.30 -11.23 -21.61
CA GLY A 267 -7.19 -12.62 -21.17
C GLY A 267 -8.39 -13.10 -20.36
N HIS A 268 -8.27 -14.31 -19.80
CA HIS A 268 -9.33 -15.00 -19.04
C HIS A 268 -8.89 -15.40 -17.63
N LYS A 269 -7.87 -14.73 -17.09
CA LYS A 269 -7.36 -14.92 -15.72
C LYS A 269 -7.16 -13.57 -15.05
N LEU A 270 -8.27 -12.82 -14.91
CA LEU A 270 -8.28 -11.56 -14.17
C LEU A 270 -8.44 -11.84 -12.68
N VAL A 271 -7.39 -11.58 -11.91
CA VAL A 271 -7.38 -11.77 -10.45
C VAL A 271 -7.40 -10.43 -9.75
N LEU A 272 -8.25 -10.29 -8.74
CA LEU A 272 -8.35 -9.10 -7.91
C LEU A 272 -8.11 -9.46 -6.45
N ILE A 273 -7.09 -8.85 -5.83
CA ILE A 273 -6.69 -9.08 -4.43
C ILE A 273 -6.74 -7.76 -3.67
N ASN A 274 -7.76 -7.57 -2.86
CA ASN A 274 -7.96 -6.34 -2.07
C ASN A 274 -8.67 -6.66 -0.75
N LYS A 275 -8.42 -5.86 0.29
CA LYS A 275 -9.17 -5.94 1.55
C LYS A 275 -10.62 -5.43 1.40
N SER A 276 -10.82 -4.42 0.56
CA SER A 276 -12.13 -3.81 0.29
C SER A 276 -12.57 -4.12 -1.14
N SER A 277 -13.88 -4.19 -1.38
CA SER A 277 -14.44 -4.34 -2.71
C SER A 277 -14.14 -3.14 -3.61
N THR A 278 -14.10 -3.40 -4.91
CA THR A 278 -13.91 -2.39 -5.96
C THR A 278 -15.05 -2.44 -6.96
N SER A 279 -15.17 -1.42 -7.79
CA SER A 279 -16.15 -1.39 -8.90
C SER A 279 -15.88 -2.46 -9.98
N ARG A 280 -14.73 -3.14 -9.93
CA ARG A 280 -14.31 -4.14 -10.91
C ARG A 280 -14.43 -5.58 -10.43
N ASP A 281 -14.88 -5.82 -9.20
CA ASP A 281 -15.02 -7.16 -8.61
C ASP A 281 -15.88 -8.08 -9.49
N SER A 282 -16.96 -7.56 -10.10
CA SER A 282 -17.85 -8.34 -10.97
C SER A 282 -17.25 -8.71 -12.33
N GLN A 283 -16.13 -8.10 -12.70
CA GLN A 283 -15.41 -8.38 -13.96
C GLN A 283 -14.26 -9.36 -13.75
N ALA A 284 -13.83 -9.55 -12.50
CA ALA A 284 -12.72 -10.44 -12.18
C ALA A 284 -13.15 -11.91 -12.17
N ASP A 285 -12.30 -12.78 -12.74
CA ASP A 285 -12.51 -14.23 -12.74
C ASP A 285 -12.19 -14.87 -11.37
N LEU A 286 -11.37 -14.17 -10.56
CA LEU A 286 -11.04 -14.56 -9.18
C LEU A 286 -10.90 -13.34 -8.30
N VAL A 287 -11.75 -13.24 -7.26
CA VAL A 287 -11.68 -12.17 -6.25
C VAL A 287 -11.28 -12.78 -4.91
N ILE A 288 -10.20 -12.23 -4.31
CA ILE A 288 -9.68 -12.63 -3.00
C ILE A 288 -9.70 -11.42 -2.08
N SER A 289 -10.55 -11.47 -1.05
CA SER A 289 -10.75 -10.36 -0.11
C SER A 289 -9.86 -10.54 1.12
N ASP A 290 -8.54 -10.29 0.96
CA ASP A 290 -7.56 -10.38 2.05
C ASP A 290 -6.37 -9.45 1.76
N SER A 291 -5.39 -9.40 2.68
CA SER A 291 -4.16 -8.64 2.48
C SER A 291 -3.29 -9.26 1.40
N ILE A 292 -2.76 -8.42 0.54
CA ILE A 292 -2.05 -8.86 -0.66
C ILE A 292 -0.73 -9.56 -0.33
N GLY A 293 -0.03 -9.12 0.72
CA GLY A 293 1.21 -9.76 1.16
C GLY A 293 0.98 -11.18 1.67
N LYS A 294 -0.12 -11.40 2.41
CA LYS A 294 -0.51 -12.74 2.83
C LYS A 294 -0.86 -13.62 1.62
N VAL A 295 -1.74 -13.15 0.73
CA VAL A 295 -2.23 -13.94 -0.41
C VAL A 295 -1.11 -14.28 -1.39
N LEU A 296 -0.36 -13.29 -1.86
CA LEU A 296 0.75 -13.54 -2.79
C LEU A 296 1.90 -14.29 -2.13
N GLY A 297 2.22 -13.96 -0.87
CA GLY A 297 3.25 -14.66 -0.12
C GLY A 297 2.95 -16.15 0.03
N GLU A 298 1.70 -16.52 0.29
CA GLU A 298 1.27 -17.92 0.37
C GLU A 298 1.21 -18.58 -1.01
N ALA A 299 0.67 -17.89 -2.02
CA ALA A 299 0.54 -18.44 -3.36
C ALA A 299 1.89 -18.71 -4.04
N VAL A 300 2.91 -17.91 -3.74
CA VAL A 300 4.26 -17.98 -4.36
C VAL A 300 5.28 -18.67 -3.44
N GLY A 301 4.96 -18.85 -2.17
CA GLY A 301 5.84 -19.51 -1.20
C GLY A 301 7.04 -18.63 -0.79
N VAL A 302 6.77 -17.42 -0.29
CA VAL A 302 7.75 -16.48 0.29
C VAL A 302 7.30 -16.01 1.67
#